data_d3f4f4809435066e8e5bd54b5c3fc148
#
_entry.id   d3f4f4809435066e8e5bd54b5c3fc148
#
_cell.length_a   1.000
_cell.length_b   1.000
_cell.length_c   1.000
_cell.angle_alpha   90.00
_cell.angle_beta   90.00
_cell.angle_gamma   90.00
#
_symmetry.space_group_name_H-M   'P 1'
#
loop_
_entity.id
_entity.type
_entity.pdbx_description
1 polymer ?
#
loop_
_entity_poly.entity_id
_entity_poly.type
_entity_poly.pdbx_seq_one_letter_code
_entity_poly.pdbx_strand_id
1 'polypeptide(L)'
;QYSNLISDSNLQTTEEIFSVCEFQKITDFISKAQRRPSDKEEKRLSININKNGRIFIVECIIFQDLSFEISINDITQEEEQVRLKRQLTQNIAHELKTPVSSIQGYLETIVNNENIPHEKIQTFLERCYAQSNRLSRLLRDISVLTRMDEAANMIDMEKVDISMLVSSIVNEVSLELEEKRITVVNSLQPKIQLKGNYSLLYSIFRNLMDNAIAYAGTNIHININCFREDENFYYFSFADTGIGVSPEHLNRLFERFYRVDKGRSRKLGGTGLGLAIVKNAVIIHGGTISAKNNQGGGLEFVFTLAKEK
;
A
#
# COMPACT_ATOMS: atom_id res chain seq x y z
N GLN A 1 -27.23 16.07 -14.47
CA GLN A 1 -26.08 15.44 -13.77
C GLN A 1 -24.93 15.12 -14.71
N TYR A 2 -25.17 14.72 -15.96
CA TYR A 2 -24.14 14.29 -16.91
C TYR A 2 -23.51 15.42 -17.76
N SER A 3 -24.15 16.58 -17.85
CA SER A 3 -23.65 17.71 -18.66
C SER A 3 -22.27 18.20 -18.21
N ASN A 4 -22.05 18.35 -16.90
CA ASN A 4 -20.78 18.79 -16.33
C ASN A 4 -19.68 17.72 -16.33
N LEU A 5 -20.03 16.45 -16.59
CA LEU A 5 -19.09 15.33 -16.63
C LEU A 5 -18.46 15.14 -18.02
N ILE A 6 -19.18 15.49 -19.08
CA ILE A 6 -18.82 15.21 -20.46
C ILE A 6 -18.45 16.48 -21.22
N SER A 7 -19.01 17.63 -20.83
CA SER A 7 -18.76 18.92 -21.46
C SER A 7 -18.50 20.00 -20.41
N ASP A 8 -17.63 20.96 -20.72
CA ASP A 8 -17.40 22.16 -19.91
C ASP A 8 -18.56 23.17 -20.04
N SER A 9 -19.50 22.90 -20.95
CA SER A 9 -20.72 23.69 -21.16
C SER A 9 -21.93 23.00 -20.52
N ASN A 10 -22.87 23.79 -19.96
CA ASN A 10 -24.17 23.30 -19.52
C ASN A 10 -25.00 22.84 -20.72
N LEU A 11 -24.97 21.53 -20.99
CA LEU A 11 -25.80 20.93 -22.02
C LEU A 11 -27.25 20.85 -21.52
N GLN A 12 -28.18 21.51 -22.24
CA GLN A 12 -29.60 21.56 -21.84
C GLN A 12 -30.46 20.58 -22.64
N THR A 13 -30.00 20.12 -23.81
CA THR A 13 -30.74 19.21 -24.68
C THR A 13 -29.93 17.97 -25.04
N THR A 14 -30.64 16.89 -25.40
CA THR A 14 -29.99 15.65 -25.88
C THR A 14 -29.25 15.87 -27.22
N GLU A 15 -29.65 16.82 -28.01
CA GLU A 15 -29.00 17.17 -29.27
C GLU A 15 -27.64 17.80 -29.09
N GLU A 16 -27.48 18.61 -28.04
CA GLU A 16 -26.19 19.20 -27.67
C GLU A 16 -25.14 18.16 -27.22
N ILE A 17 -25.58 17.03 -26.67
CA ILE A 17 -24.69 15.93 -26.31
C ILE A 17 -23.96 15.37 -27.52
N PHE A 18 -24.68 15.23 -28.66
CA PHE A 18 -24.12 14.72 -29.91
C PHE A 18 -23.19 15.71 -30.60
N SER A 19 -23.21 17.00 -30.25
CA SER A 19 -22.30 18.01 -30.78
C SER A 19 -20.90 17.98 -30.12
N VAL A 20 -20.76 17.27 -29.01
CA VAL A 20 -19.49 17.16 -28.27
C VAL A 20 -18.51 16.24 -29.02
N CYS A 21 -17.27 16.67 -29.16
CA CYS A 21 -16.23 15.97 -29.95
C CYS A 21 -16.03 14.52 -29.49
N GLU A 22 -16.12 14.25 -28.18
CA GLU A 22 -15.99 12.91 -27.58
C GLU A 22 -17.07 11.94 -28.08
N PHE A 23 -18.26 12.44 -28.44
CA PHE A 23 -19.38 11.64 -28.94
C PHE A 23 -19.40 11.47 -30.47
N GLN A 24 -18.49 12.07 -31.21
CA GLN A 24 -18.48 12.00 -32.68
C GLN A 24 -18.45 10.56 -33.20
N LYS A 25 -17.69 9.67 -32.54
CA LYS A 25 -17.65 8.24 -32.90
C LYS A 25 -18.99 7.54 -32.70
N ILE A 26 -19.77 7.92 -31.70
CA ILE A 26 -21.10 7.38 -31.42
C ILE A 26 -22.10 7.91 -32.46
N THR A 27 -22.04 9.19 -32.77
CA THR A 27 -22.87 9.83 -33.80
C THR A 27 -22.64 9.18 -35.18
N ASP A 28 -21.37 8.95 -35.52
CA ASP A 28 -21.01 8.26 -36.77
C ASP A 28 -21.51 6.81 -36.80
N PHE A 29 -21.41 6.11 -35.64
CA PHE A 29 -21.89 4.74 -35.50
C PHE A 29 -23.41 4.64 -35.71
N ILE A 30 -24.19 5.52 -35.04
CA ILE A 30 -25.64 5.59 -35.18
C ILE A 30 -26.01 5.92 -36.65
N SER A 31 -25.36 6.93 -37.23
CA SER A 31 -25.63 7.36 -38.61
C SER A 31 -25.35 6.25 -39.66
N LYS A 32 -24.26 5.45 -39.43
CA LYS A 32 -23.96 4.31 -40.31
C LYS A 32 -24.98 3.19 -40.19
N ALA A 33 -25.46 2.90 -39.00
CA ALA A 33 -26.47 1.88 -38.77
C ALA A 33 -27.83 2.26 -39.40
N GLN A 34 -28.22 3.53 -39.32
CA GLN A 34 -29.45 4.05 -39.94
C GLN A 34 -29.41 4.02 -41.45
N ARG A 35 -28.23 4.16 -42.09
CA ARG A 35 -28.05 4.11 -43.55
C ARG A 35 -28.06 2.68 -44.12
N ARG A 36 -27.88 1.65 -43.32
CA ARG A 36 -27.85 0.23 -43.74
C ARG A 36 -28.70 -0.64 -42.81
N PRO A 37 -30.04 -0.61 -42.97
CA PRO A 37 -30.94 -1.32 -42.04
C PRO A 37 -31.05 -2.84 -42.30
N SER A 38 -30.23 -3.41 -43.21
CA SER A 38 -30.37 -4.81 -43.62
C SER A 38 -29.82 -5.87 -42.64
N ASP A 39 -29.04 -5.47 -41.65
CA ASP A 39 -28.52 -6.39 -40.63
C ASP A 39 -29.44 -6.35 -39.40
N LYS A 40 -30.19 -7.42 -39.19
CA LYS A 40 -31.11 -7.61 -38.05
C LYS A 40 -30.42 -7.94 -36.73
N GLU A 41 -29.12 -7.74 -36.63
CA GLU A 41 -28.35 -7.98 -35.39
C GLU A 41 -28.22 -6.68 -34.59
N GLU A 42 -28.28 -6.83 -33.27
CA GLU A 42 -27.94 -5.75 -32.35
C GLU A 42 -26.50 -5.31 -32.58
N LYS A 43 -26.29 -4.01 -32.75
CA LYS A 43 -24.96 -3.42 -32.96
C LYS A 43 -24.54 -2.70 -31.67
N ARG A 44 -23.33 -2.96 -31.20
CA ARG A 44 -22.79 -2.37 -29.99
C ARG A 44 -21.46 -1.67 -30.26
N LEU A 45 -21.31 -0.47 -29.70
CA LEU A 45 -20.07 0.30 -29.71
C LEU A 45 -19.76 0.70 -28.28
N SER A 46 -18.51 0.46 -27.81
CA SER A 46 -18.03 0.93 -26.52
C SER A 46 -16.80 1.81 -26.73
N ILE A 47 -16.77 2.97 -26.09
CA ILE A 47 -15.65 3.91 -26.14
C ILE A 47 -15.28 4.38 -24.73
N ASN A 48 -13.98 4.60 -24.49
CA ASN A 48 -13.50 5.19 -23.25
C ASN A 48 -13.25 6.68 -23.47
N ILE A 49 -13.76 7.49 -22.54
CA ILE A 49 -13.55 8.94 -22.50
C ILE A 49 -12.80 9.28 -21.23
N ASN A 50 -11.66 9.96 -21.37
CA ASN A 50 -10.90 10.49 -20.24
C ASN A 50 -11.08 12.01 -20.19
N LYS A 51 -11.73 12.52 -19.14
CA LYS A 51 -12.00 13.95 -18.97
C LYS A 51 -11.90 14.37 -17.50
N ASN A 52 -11.20 15.47 -17.25
CA ASN A 52 -11.03 16.06 -15.92
C ASN A 52 -10.53 15.06 -14.87
N GLY A 53 -9.63 14.12 -15.27
CA GLY A 53 -9.09 13.09 -14.40
C GLY A 53 -10.06 11.95 -14.07
N ARG A 54 -11.24 11.91 -14.74
CA ARG A 54 -12.21 10.81 -14.66
C ARG A 54 -12.22 10.00 -15.94
N ILE A 55 -12.53 8.73 -15.81
CA ILE A 55 -12.60 7.78 -16.92
C ILE A 55 -14.05 7.28 -17.03
N PHE A 56 -14.65 7.48 -18.21
CA PHE A 56 -16.01 7.03 -18.49
C PHE A 56 -16.00 5.98 -19.58
N ILE A 57 -16.78 4.92 -19.40
CA ILE A 57 -17.20 4.04 -20.50
C ILE A 57 -18.53 4.55 -21.03
N VAL A 58 -18.57 4.83 -22.33
CA VAL A 58 -19.79 5.15 -23.06
C VAL A 58 -20.09 4.01 -23.99
N GLU A 59 -21.22 3.33 -23.79
CA GLU A 59 -21.71 2.24 -24.63
C GLU A 59 -22.94 2.69 -25.37
N CYS A 60 -22.94 2.44 -26.70
CA CYS A 60 -24.09 2.64 -27.55
C CYS A 60 -24.56 1.29 -28.08
N ILE A 61 -25.82 0.97 -27.84
CA ILE A 61 -26.49 -0.23 -28.36
C ILE A 61 -27.56 0.22 -29.33
N ILE A 62 -27.58 -0.35 -30.54
CA ILE A 62 -28.59 -0.11 -31.56
C ILE A 62 -29.42 -1.37 -31.68
N PHE A 63 -30.73 -1.26 -31.45
CA PHE A 63 -31.68 -2.35 -31.49
C PHE A 63 -32.18 -2.61 -32.93
N GLN A 64 -32.92 -3.70 -33.11
CA GLN A 64 -33.45 -4.13 -34.43
C GLN A 64 -34.44 -3.14 -35.02
N ASP A 65 -35.14 -2.37 -34.21
CA ASP A 65 -36.07 -1.31 -34.59
C ASP A 65 -35.38 0.04 -34.89
N LEU A 66 -34.05 0.04 -34.93
CA LEU A 66 -33.18 1.22 -35.07
C LEU A 66 -33.25 2.23 -33.90
N SER A 67 -33.94 1.90 -32.84
CA SER A 67 -33.79 2.63 -31.60
C SER A 67 -32.38 2.40 -31.03
N PHE A 68 -31.88 3.33 -30.22
CA PHE A 68 -30.58 3.19 -29.59
C PHE A 68 -30.63 3.58 -28.13
N GLU A 69 -29.75 2.99 -27.37
CA GLU A 69 -29.51 3.32 -25.98
C GLU A 69 -28.03 3.72 -25.80
N ILE A 70 -27.79 4.78 -25.03
CA ILE A 70 -26.45 5.21 -24.66
C ILE A 70 -26.36 5.16 -23.16
N SER A 71 -25.45 4.32 -22.64
CA SER A 71 -25.10 4.25 -21.25
C SER A 71 -23.75 4.94 -21.01
N ILE A 72 -23.63 5.67 -19.90
CA ILE A 72 -22.41 6.38 -19.49
C ILE A 72 -22.10 5.96 -18.07
N ASN A 73 -21.01 5.23 -17.89
CA ASN A 73 -20.57 4.71 -16.60
C ASN A 73 -19.23 5.34 -16.22
N ASP A 74 -19.16 5.92 -15.02
CA ASP A 74 -17.90 6.38 -14.43
C ASP A 74 -17.15 5.16 -13.88
N ILE A 75 -16.04 4.82 -14.51
CA ILE A 75 -15.20 3.68 -14.14
C ILE A 75 -13.85 4.13 -13.56
N THR A 76 -13.78 5.37 -13.08
CA THR A 76 -12.54 5.96 -12.57
C THR A 76 -11.96 5.14 -11.44
N GLN A 77 -12.80 4.71 -10.49
CA GLN A 77 -12.36 3.93 -9.34
C GLN A 77 -11.89 2.52 -9.74
N GLU A 78 -12.63 1.87 -10.63
CA GLU A 78 -12.27 0.54 -11.15
C GLU A 78 -10.94 0.56 -11.91
N GLU A 79 -10.76 1.53 -12.80
CA GLU A 79 -9.52 1.69 -13.56
C GLU A 79 -8.34 2.05 -12.64
N GLU A 80 -8.56 2.87 -11.63
CA GLU A 80 -7.52 3.18 -10.64
C GLU A 80 -7.13 1.95 -9.83
N GLN A 81 -8.08 1.13 -9.41
CA GLN A 81 -7.81 -0.13 -8.73
C GLN A 81 -7.02 -1.11 -9.61
N VAL A 82 -7.43 -1.27 -10.88
CA VAL A 82 -6.71 -2.11 -11.87
C VAL A 82 -5.28 -1.61 -12.06
N ARG A 83 -5.10 -0.30 -12.20
CA ARG A 83 -3.78 0.33 -12.34
C ARG A 83 -2.90 0.08 -11.13
N LEU A 84 -3.44 0.29 -9.92
CA LEU A 84 -2.72 0.04 -8.66
C LEU A 84 -2.34 -1.43 -8.50
N LYS A 85 -3.24 -2.36 -8.85
CA LYS A 85 -2.96 -3.81 -8.82
C LYS A 85 -1.86 -4.19 -9.81
N ARG A 86 -1.88 -3.63 -11.03
CA ARG A 86 -0.83 -3.86 -12.04
C ARG A 86 0.53 -3.31 -11.56
N GLN A 87 0.55 -2.10 -11.02
CA GLN A 87 1.76 -1.49 -10.46
C GLN A 87 2.32 -2.30 -9.29
N LEU A 88 1.45 -2.80 -8.40
CA LEU A 88 1.83 -3.70 -7.31
C LEU A 88 2.53 -4.96 -7.85
N THR A 89 1.94 -5.63 -8.84
CA THR A 89 2.50 -6.85 -9.45
C THR A 89 3.88 -6.59 -10.09
N GLN A 90 4.02 -5.47 -10.81
CA GLN A 90 5.31 -5.07 -11.40
C GLN A 90 6.37 -4.80 -10.33
N ASN A 91 6.02 -4.10 -9.26
CA ASN A 91 6.93 -3.82 -8.16
C ASN A 91 7.36 -5.11 -7.43
N ILE A 92 6.42 -6.04 -7.19
CA ILE A 92 6.71 -7.36 -6.64
C ILE A 92 7.74 -8.10 -7.50
N ALA A 93 7.47 -8.21 -8.81
CA ALA A 93 8.38 -8.89 -9.74
C ALA A 93 9.79 -8.28 -9.71
N HIS A 94 9.89 -6.95 -9.67
CA HIS A 94 11.18 -6.25 -9.62
C HIS A 94 11.91 -6.48 -8.29
N GLU A 95 11.21 -6.39 -7.14
CA GLU A 95 11.80 -6.58 -5.82
C GLU A 95 12.16 -8.05 -5.53
N LEU A 96 11.52 -9.03 -6.19
CA LEU A 96 11.90 -10.44 -6.16
C LEU A 96 13.11 -10.74 -7.06
N LYS A 97 13.17 -10.16 -8.25
CA LYS A 97 14.25 -10.41 -9.21
C LYS A 97 15.61 -10.02 -8.66
N THR A 98 15.70 -8.88 -7.97
CA THR A 98 16.98 -8.35 -7.47
C THR A 98 17.70 -9.30 -6.49
N PRO A 99 17.10 -9.80 -5.39
CA PRO A 99 17.74 -10.74 -4.48
C PRO A 99 18.06 -12.08 -5.16
N VAL A 100 17.18 -12.59 -6.02
CA VAL A 100 17.39 -13.84 -6.76
C VAL A 100 18.63 -13.73 -7.65
N SER A 101 18.73 -12.66 -8.47
CA SER A 101 19.91 -12.46 -9.33
C SER A 101 21.20 -12.28 -8.54
N SER A 102 21.13 -11.65 -7.35
CA SER A 102 22.29 -11.51 -6.47
C SER A 102 22.75 -12.86 -5.92
N ILE A 103 21.82 -13.72 -5.46
CA ILE A 103 22.11 -15.07 -4.98
C ILE A 103 22.75 -15.88 -6.10
N GLN A 104 22.14 -15.88 -7.30
CA GLN A 104 22.67 -16.58 -8.46
C GLN A 104 24.10 -16.14 -8.80
N GLY A 105 24.38 -14.84 -8.88
CA GLY A 105 25.70 -14.32 -9.20
C GLY A 105 26.77 -14.72 -8.17
N TYR A 106 26.45 -14.73 -6.86
CA TYR A 106 27.40 -15.21 -5.84
C TYR A 106 27.65 -16.71 -5.97
N LEU A 107 26.60 -17.51 -6.18
CA LEU A 107 26.73 -18.96 -6.36
C LEU A 107 27.49 -19.31 -7.64
N GLU A 108 27.21 -18.66 -8.78
CA GLU A 108 27.92 -18.82 -10.02
C GLU A 108 29.42 -18.50 -9.86
N THR A 109 29.74 -17.45 -9.11
CA THR A 109 31.13 -17.08 -8.82
C THR A 109 31.82 -18.16 -8.01
N ILE A 110 31.16 -18.78 -7.04
CA ILE A 110 31.71 -19.86 -6.22
C ILE A 110 31.91 -21.12 -7.07
N VAL A 111 30.92 -21.48 -7.89
CA VAL A 111 30.92 -22.73 -8.66
C VAL A 111 31.94 -22.70 -9.81
N ASN A 112 32.10 -21.54 -10.46
CA ASN A 112 32.94 -21.42 -11.68
C ASN A 112 34.41 -21.07 -11.39
N ASN A 113 34.80 -20.90 -10.12
CA ASN A 113 36.19 -20.57 -9.77
C ASN A 113 36.76 -21.56 -8.75
N GLU A 114 37.66 -22.41 -9.18
CA GLU A 114 38.29 -23.45 -8.32
C GLU A 114 39.25 -22.87 -7.26
N ASN A 115 39.77 -21.64 -7.45
CA ASN A 115 40.80 -21.04 -6.61
C ASN A 115 40.31 -19.85 -5.79
N ILE A 116 39.03 -19.82 -5.38
CA ILE A 116 38.50 -18.74 -4.51
C ILE A 116 39.03 -18.93 -3.06
N PRO A 117 39.60 -17.90 -2.44
CA PRO A 117 39.96 -17.95 -1.02
C PRO A 117 38.74 -18.28 -0.14
N HIS A 118 38.92 -19.11 0.88
CA HIS A 118 37.85 -19.57 1.77
C HIS A 118 37.09 -18.40 2.43
N GLU A 119 37.76 -17.34 2.82
CA GLU A 119 37.17 -16.13 3.37
C GLU A 119 36.18 -15.47 2.38
N LYS A 120 36.49 -15.47 1.07
CA LYS A 120 35.55 -14.93 0.07
C LYS A 120 34.35 -15.84 -0.13
N ILE A 121 34.53 -17.16 -0.09
CA ILE A 121 33.43 -18.12 -0.15
C ILE A 121 32.46 -17.84 1.03
N GLN A 122 33.01 -17.74 2.24
CA GLN A 122 32.23 -17.43 3.45
C GLN A 122 31.45 -16.12 3.28
N THR A 123 32.11 -15.06 2.80
CA THR A 123 31.47 -13.77 2.53
C THR A 123 30.33 -13.89 1.51
N PHE A 124 30.48 -14.67 0.46
CA PHE A 124 29.44 -14.86 -0.56
C PHE A 124 28.27 -15.67 -0.01
N LEU A 125 28.51 -16.70 0.80
CA LEU A 125 27.47 -17.47 1.48
C LEU A 125 26.66 -16.60 2.46
N GLU A 126 27.33 -15.76 3.25
CA GLU A 126 26.66 -14.79 4.14
C GLU A 126 25.77 -13.81 3.38
N ARG A 127 26.25 -13.33 2.23
CA ARG A 127 25.44 -12.46 1.36
C ARG A 127 24.24 -13.20 0.76
N CYS A 128 24.41 -14.46 0.33
CA CYS A 128 23.31 -15.30 -0.13
C CYS A 128 22.26 -15.49 0.97
N TYR A 129 22.71 -15.79 2.18
CA TYR A 129 21.84 -15.95 3.35
C TYR A 129 21.05 -14.67 3.66
N ALA A 130 21.72 -13.52 3.65
CA ALA A 130 21.06 -12.23 3.85
C ALA A 130 19.99 -11.92 2.79
N GLN A 131 20.27 -12.23 1.49
CA GLN A 131 19.28 -12.06 0.42
C GLN A 131 18.12 -13.05 0.53
N SER A 132 18.37 -14.30 0.95
CA SER A 132 17.33 -15.30 1.20
C SER A 132 16.38 -14.87 2.33
N ASN A 133 16.92 -14.35 3.43
CA ASN A 133 16.13 -13.83 4.54
C ASN A 133 15.29 -12.61 4.12
N ARG A 134 15.87 -11.73 3.28
CA ARG A 134 15.12 -10.60 2.72
C ARG A 134 13.97 -11.07 1.84
N LEU A 135 14.20 -12.07 0.99
CA LEU A 135 13.17 -12.65 0.12
C LEU A 135 12.03 -13.26 0.94
N SER A 136 12.35 -14.00 2.01
CA SER A 136 11.38 -14.60 2.91
C SER A 136 10.52 -13.55 3.63
N ARG A 137 11.12 -12.42 4.05
CA ARG A 137 10.37 -11.27 4.60
C ARG A 137 9.45 -10.66 3.58
N LEU A 138 9.94 -10.42 2.36
CA LEU A 138 9.12 -9.84 1.28
C LEU A 138 7.90 -10.71 0.94
N LEU A 139 8.08 -12.02 0.86
CA LEU A 139 6.98 -12.97 0.61
C LEU A 139 5.94 -12.95 1.75
N ARG A 140 6.38 -12.88 3.00
CA ARG A 140 5.46 -12.74 4.14
C ARG A 140 4.68 -11.44 4.08
N ASP A 141 5.34 -10.31 3.81
CA ASP A 141 4.70 -9.00 3.71
C ASP A 141 3.65 -8.97 2.60
N ILE A 142 3.97 -9.55 1.43
CA ILE A 142 3.03 -9.69 0.32
C ILE A 142 1.83 -10.55 0.74
N SER A 143 2.06 -11.69 1.39
CA SER A 143 0.98 -12.58 1.84
C SER A 143 0.06 -11.92 2.86
N VAL A 144 0.61 -11.09 3.76
CA VAL A 144 -0.19 -10.31 4.71
C VAL A 144 -1.05 -9.27 3.99
N LEU A 145 -0.45 -8.50 3.06
CA LEU A 145 -1.18 -7.48 2.29
C LEU A 145 -2.28 -8.10 1.42
N THR A 146 -2.01 -9.22 0.74
CA THR A 146 -3.00 -9.91 -0.09
C THR A 146 -4.20 -10.38 0.75
N ARG A 147 -3.95 -10.95 1.92
CA ARG A 147 -5.03 -11.36 2.84
C ARG A 147 -5.84 -10.16 3.35
N MET A 148 -5.20 -9.02 3.62
CA MET A 148 -5.88 -7.79 4.01
C MET A 148 -6.77 -7.25 2.88
N ASP A 149 -6.31 -7.31 1.63
CA ASP A 149 -7.05 -6.81 0.47
C ASP A 149 -8.25 -7.72 0.11
N GLU A 150 -8.13 -9.04 0.27
CA GLU A 150 -9.13 -10.02 -0.19
C GLU A 150 -10.16 -10.40 0.90
N ALA A 151 -9.75 -10.43 2.15
CA ALA A 151 -10.53 -11.04 3.24
C ALA A 151 -10.80 -10.08 4.41
N ALA A 152 -10.86 -8.78 4.18
CA ALA A 152 -11.09 -7.78 5.24
C ALA A 152 -12.33 -8.09 6.12
N ASN A 153 -13.35 -8.73 5.55
CA ASN A 153 -14.60 -9.12 6.24
C ASN A 153 -14.56 -10.50 6.92
N MET A 154 -13.48 -11.28 6.72
CA MET A 154 -13.33 -12.65 7.27
C MET A 154 -12.21 -12.75 8.31
N ILE A 155 -11.72 -11.61 8.79
CA ILE A 155 -10.63 -11.59 9.77
C ILE A 155 -11.22 -11.83 11.16
N ASP A 156 -10.76 -12.89 11.82
CA ASP A 156 -11.15 -13.19 13.20
C ASP A 156 -10.71 -12.09 14.15
N MET A 157 -11.64 -11.59 14.94
CA MET A 157 -11.43 -10.53 15.92
C MET A 157 -11.59 -11.09 17.33
N GLU A 158 -10.58 -10.90 18.18
CA GLU A 158 -10.53 -11.36 19.57
C GLU A 158 -10.19 -10.20 20.52
N LYS A 159 -10.33 -10.43 21.81
CA LYS A 159 -9.88 -9.43 22.81
C LYS A 159 -8.36 -9.50 22.92
N VAL A 160 -7.69 -8.38 22.61
CA VAL A 160 -6.24 -8.27 22.65
C VAL A 160 -5.84 -7.19 23.66
N ASP A 161 -4.89 -7.53 24.54
CA ASP A 161 -4.22 -6.59 25.44
C ASP A 161 -3.01 -5.98 24.74
N ILE A 162 -3.13 -4.70 24.35
CA ILE A 162 -2.08 -3.97 23.63
C ILE A 162 -0.84 -3.76 24.47
N SER A 163 -1.02 -3.57 25.78
CA SER A 163 0.12 -3.34 26.68
C SER A 163 1.01 -4.57 26.76
N MET A 164 0.41 -5.77 26.86
CA MET A 164 1.13 -7.04 26.84
C MET A 164 1.77 -7.31 25.49
N LEU A 165 1.04 -7.06 24.39
CA LEU A 165 1.53 -7.24 23.03
C LEU A 165 2.78 -6.38 22.75
N VAL A 166 2.74 -5.09 23.10
CA VAL A 166 3.89 -4.18 22.92
C VAL A 166 5.07 -4.62 23.78
N SER A 167 4.83 -5.02 25.03
CA SER A 167 5.89 -5.52 25.92
C SER A 167 6.56 -6.78 25.35
N SER A 168 5.80 -7.70 24.77
CA SER A 168 6.35 -8.87 24.09
C SER A 168 7.26 -8.48 22.92
N ILE A 169 6.82 -7.53 22.07
CA ILE A 169 7.62 -7.04 20.94
C ILE A 169 8.93 -6.41 21.40
N VAL A 170 8.90 -5.57 22.47
CA VAL A 170 10.12 -4.95 23.01
C VAL A 170 11.10 -6.01 23.51
N ASN A 171 10.62 -7.06 24.17
CA ASN A 171 11.46 -8.17 24.61
C ASN A 171 12.07 -8.96 23.46
N GLU A 172 11.29 -9.20 22.37
CA GLU A 172 11.78 -9.92 21.19
C GLU A 172 12.91 -9.20 20.46
N VAL A 173 12.95 -7.87 20.49
CA VAL A 173 13.96 -7.07 19.79
C VAL A 173 15.04 -6.52 20.74
N SER A 174 15.09 -7.00 21.99
CA SER A 174 15.97 -6.47 23.04
C SER A 174 17.45 -6.43 22.62
N LEU A 175 17.95 -7.48 21.97
CA LEU A 175 19.33 -7.54 21.48
C LEU A 175 19.65 -6.46 20.44
N GLU A 176 18.73 -6.26 19.46
CA GLU A 176 18.90 -5.23 18.44
C GLU A 176 18.84 -3.82 19.03
N LEU A 177 18.01 -3.62 20.07
CA LEU A 177 17.93 -2.36 20.81
C LEU A 177 19.24 -2.09 21.58
N GLU A 178 19.79 -3.09 22.27
CA GLU A 178 21.06 -2.99 22.99
C GLU A 178 22.23 -2.69 22.05
N GLU A 179 22.36 -3.42 20.94
CA GLU A 179 23.41 -3.19 19.94
C GLU A 179 23.42 -1.75 19.42
N LYS A 180 22.24 -1.16 19.24
CA LYS A 180 22.10 0.22 18.74
C LYS A 180 21.98 1.27 19.84
N ARG A 181 22.00 0.87 21.11
CA ARG A 181 21.80 1.76 22.27
C ARG A 181 20.48 2.52 22.16
N ILE A 182 19.42 1.82 21.80
CA ILE A 182 18.07 2.37 21.70
C ILE A 182 17.33 2.10 23.02
N THR A 183 16.78 3.15 23.62
CA THR A 183 15.98 3.04 24.84
C THR A 183 14.50 3.12 24.47
N VAL A 184 13.71 2.11 24.86
CA VAL A 184 12.25 2.13 24.67
C VAL A 184 11.56 2.55 25.94
N VAL A 185 10.77 3.63 25.88
CA VAL A 185 9.90 4.11 26.96
C VAL A 185 8.47 3.70 26.60
N ASN A 186 8.04 2.57 27.18
CA ASN A 186 6.65 2.11 27.03
C ASN A 186 5.79 2.72 28.16
N SER A 187 5.02 3.75 27.83
CA SER A 187 4.11 4.46 28.74
C SER A 187 2.66 4.05 28.59
N LEU A 188 2.40 2.88 27.98
CA LEU A 188 1.06 2.33 27.89
C LEU A 188 0.53 1.95 29.27
N GLN A 189 -0.68 2.40 29.57
CA GLN A 189 -1.35 1.97 30.80
C GLN A 189 -1.66 0.46 30.73
N PRO A 190 -1.60 -0.25 31.88
CA PRO A 190 -2.03 -1.65 31.92
C PRO A 190 -3.48 -1.82 31.47
N LYS A 191 -3.76 -2.94 30.76
CA LYS A 191 -5.11 -3.33 30.35
C LYS A 191 -5.77 -2.45 29.28
N ILE A 192 -5.00 -1.88 28.35
CA ILE A 192 -5.57 -1.34 27.12
C ILE A 192 -6.05 -2.54 26.27
N GLN A 193 -7.35 -2.81 26.33
CA GLN A 193 -7.98 -3.93 25.61
C GLN A 193 -8.85 -3.43 24.50
N LEU A 194 -8.73 -4.03 23.32
CA LEU A 194 -9.61 -3.80 22.19
C LEU A 194 -9.95 -5.13 21.51
N LYS A 195 -11.04 -5.13 20.73
CA LYS A 195 -11.42 -6.25 19.87
C LYS A 195 -10.68 -6.11 18.54
N GLY A 196 -9.80 -7.04 18.23
CA GLY A 196 -8.97 -6.96 17.03
C GLY A 196 -8.32 -8.27 16.66
N ASN A 197 -7.66 -8.30 15.51
CA ASN A 197 -6.86 -9.44 15.10
C ASN A 197 -5.45 -9.32 15.66
N TYR A 198 -5.05 -10.28 16.50
CA TYR A 198 -3.74 -10.29 17.16
C TYR A 198 -2.57 -10.14 16.18
N SER A 199 -2.57 -10.89 15.08
CA SER A 199 -1.47 -10.86 14.11
C SER A 199 -1.33 -9.51 13.41
N LEU A 200 -2.44 -8.85 13.12
CA LEU A 200 -2.43 -7.51 12.50
C LEU A 200 -2.02 -6.43 13.49
N LEU A 201 -2.51 -6.50 14.73
CA LEU A 201 -2.11 -5.58 15.81
C LEU A 201 -0.62 -5.74 16.13
N TYR A 202 -0.13 -6.99 16.21
CA TYR A 202 1.30 -7.27 16.32
C TYR A 202 2.09 -6.66 15.16
N SER A 203 1.59 -6.80 13.92
CA SER A 203 2.24 -6.25 12.73
C SER A 203 2.33 -4.72 12.76
N ILE A 204 1.35 -4.01 13.36
CA ILE A 204 1.42 -2.55 13.54
C ILE A 204 2.65 -2.18 14.35
N PHE A 205 2.72 -2.64 15.59
CA PHE A 205 3.79 -2.23 16.52
C PHE A 205 5.15 -2.80 16.10
N ARG A 206 5.20 -4.04 15.58
CA ARG A 206 6.44 -4.66 15.12
C ARG A 206 7.04 -3.90 13.94
N ASN A 207 6.25 -3.53 12.92
CA ASN A 207 6.76 -2.76 11.78
C ASN A 207 7.20 -1.35 12.16
N LEU A 208 6.50 -0.69 13.09
CA LEU A 208 6.94 0.61 13.61
C LEU A 208 8.26 0.48 14.37
N MET A 209 8.41 -0.55 15.20
CA MET A 209 9.63 -0.85 15.93
C MET A 209 10.80 -1.16 14.98
N ASP A 210 10.61 -2.08 14.02
CA ASP A 210 11.61 -2.44 13.01
C ASP A 210 12.05 -1.22 12.20
N ASN A 211 11.09 -0.32 11.88
CA ASN A 211 11.38 0.91 11.15
C ASN A 211 12.27 1.86 12.00
N ALA A 212 11.96 2.07 13.26
CA ALA A 212 12.78 2.89 14.15
C ALA A 212 14.19 2.29 14.34
N ILE A 213 14.29 0.98 14.60
CA ILE A 213 15.57 0.27 14.72
C ILE A 213 16.41 0.41 13.43
N ALA A 214 15.78 0.31 12.25
CA ALA A 214 16.49 0.34 10.99
C ALA A 214 16.93 1.75 10.58
N TYR A 215 16.12 2.77 10.81
CA TYR A 215 16.27 4.07 10.14
C TYR A 215 16.50 5.26 11.08
N ALA A 216 16.06 5.21 12.33
CA ALA A 216 16.14 6.37 13.22
C ALA A 216 17.58 6.70 13.67
N GLY A 217 18.46 5.70 13.70
CA GLY A 217 19.87 5.88 14.09
C GLY A 217 20.28 5.03 15.29
N THR A 218 21.29 5.48 16.00
CA THR A 218 21.79 4.86 17.23
C THR A 218 21.71 5.85 18.39
N ASN A 219 21.68 5.36 19.63
CA ASN A 219 21.61 6.19 20.83
C ASN A 219 20.37 7.11 20.83
N ILE A 220 19.21 6.54 20.53
CA ILE A 220 17.92 7.23 20.43
C ILE A 220 16.94 6.68 21.45
N HIS A 221 15.83 7.41 21.63
CA HIS A 221 14.69 6.96 22.41
C HIS A 221 13.49 6.66 21.51
N ILE A 222 12.75 5.61 21.85
CA ILE A 222 11.44 5.30 21.25
C ILE A 222 10.41 5.44 22.37
N ASN A 223 9.42 6.31 22.18
CA ASN A 223 8.33 6.54 23.11
C ASN A 223 7.03 5.95 22.54
N ILE A 224 6.39 5.09 23.32
CA ILE A 224 5.10 4.48 22.95
C ILE A 224 4.09 4.84 24.03
N ASN A 225 3.01 5.53 23.66
CA ASN A 225 1.98 5.93 24.60
C ASN A 225 0.58 5.87 23.98
N CYS A 226 -0.43 5.79 24.85
CA CYS A 226 -1.82 6.05 24.52
C CYS A 226 -2.16 7.40 25.19
N PHE A 227 -2.17 8.48 24.40
CA PHE A 227 -2.25 9.84 24.91
C PHE A 227 -3.69 10.33 25.09
N ARG A 228 -4.65 9.63 24.50
CA ARG A 228 -6.08 9.92 24.60
C ARG A 228 -6.90 8.65 24.44
N GLU A 229 -8.03 8.63 25.10
CA GLU A 229 -9.06 7.61 24.98
C GLU A 229 -10.42 8.32 24.97
N ASP A 230 -11.33 7.86 24.11
CA ASP A 230 -12.76 8.24 24.12
C ASP A 230 -13.65 6.99 24.12
N GLU A 231 -14.96 7.16 23.92
CA GLU A 231 -15.90 6.05 23.94
C GLU A 231 -15.60 4.97 22.89
N ASN A 232 -15.11 5.37 21.72
CA ASN A 232 -14.97 4.51 20.55
C ASN A 232 -13.53 4.14 20.23
N PHE A 233 -12.55 4.97 20.60
CA PHE A 233 -11.16 4.85 20.15
C PHE A 233 -10.13 5.00 21.26
N TYR A 234 -9.01 4.29 21.08
CA TYR A 234 -7.73 4.61 21.68
C TYR A 234 -6.86 5.37 20.68
N TYR A 235 -6.13 6.38 21.16
CA TYR A 235 -5.23 7.24 20.40
C TYR A 235 -3.79 6.98 20.80
N PHE A 236 -3.01 6.42 19.89
CA PHE A 236 -1.64 6.03 20.12
C PHE A 236 -0.66 6.99 19.47
N SER A 237 0.48 7.17 20.11
CA SER A 237 1.67 7.77 19.55
C SER A 237 2.82 6.78 19.66
N PHE A 238 3.55 6.58 18.56
CA PHE A 238 4.81 5.88 18.47
C PHE A 238 5.84 6.86 17.89
N ALA A 239 6.79 7.31 18.70
CA ALA A 239 7.71 8.36 18.35
C ALA A 239 9.15 7.95 18.59
N ASP A 240 10.06 8.23 17.67
CA ASP A 240 11.50 8.13 17.85
C ASP A 240 12.15 9.53 17.95
N THR A 241 13.37 9.59 18.49
CA THR A 241 14.19 10.79 18.55
C THR A 241 15.33 10.78 17.53
N GLY A 242 15.13 10.08 16.42
CA GLY A 242 16.14 9.91 15.39
C GLY A 242 16.23 11.07 14.40
N ILE A 243 16.67 10.74 13.19
CA ILE A 243 16.93 11.76 12.14
C ILE A 243 15.66 12.34 11.49
N GLY A 244 14.49 11.69 11.66
CA GLY A 244 13.27 12.07 10.95
C GLY A 244 13.36 11.87 9.45
N VAL A 245 12.42 12.51 8.71
CA VAL A 245 12.37 12.49 7.23
C VAL A 245 12.05 13.87 6.68
N SER A 246 12.45 14.17 5.43
CA SER A 246 12.07 15.43 4.79
C SER A 246 10.55 15.54 4.64
N PRO A 247 9.94 16.71 4.84
CA PRO A 247 8.49 16.89 4.85
C PRO A 247 7.77 16.35 3.60
N GLU A 248 8.41 16.42 2.44
CA GLU A 248 7.91 15.92 1.15
C GLU A 248 7.67 14.40 1.13
N HIS A 249 8.32 13.66 2.03
CA HIS A 249 8.18 12.20 2.12
C HIS A 249 7.07 11.76 3.07
N LEU A 250 6.65 12.61 4.03
CA LEU A 250 5.73 12.24 5.11
C LEU A 250 4.42 11.60 4.61
N ASN A 251 3.79 12.23 3.62
CA ASN A 251 2.53 11.73 3.05
C ASN A 251 2.69 10.42 2.27
N ARG A 252 3.90 10.13 1.82
CA ARG A 252 4.22 8.99 0.97
C ARG A 252 4.76 7.79 1.73
N LEU A 253 5.07 7.94 3.02
CA LEU A 253 5.65 6.86 3.83
C LEU A 253 4.80 5.57 3.84
N PHE A 254 3.48 5.69 3.67
CA PHE A 254 2.53 4.59 3.68
C PHE A 254 2.24 4.01 2.28
N GLU A 255 2.85 4.57 1.22
CA GLU A 255 2.74 4.00 -0.14
C GLU A 255 3.50 2.66 -0.21
N ARG A 256 2.93 1.68 -0.91
CA ARG A 256 3.57 0.36 -1.10
C ARG A 256 4.88 0.51 -1.89
N PHE A 257 5.96 -0.11 -1.41
CA PHE A 257 7.32 -0.07 -1.98
C PHE A 257 7.99 1.31 -1.96
N TYR A 258 7.38 2.30 -1.30
CA TYR A 258 7.99 3.61 -1.16
C TYR A 258 9.17 3.55 -0.20
N ARG A 259 10.25 4.28 -0.55
CA ARG A 259 11.46 4.41 0.26
C ARG A 259 12.07 5.79 0.03
N VAL A 260 12.44 6.48 1.10
CA VAL A 260 13.11 7.78 1.04
C VAL A 260 14.48 7.64 0.37
N ASP A 261 15.26 6.62 0.76
CA ASP A 261 16.55 6.29 0.14
C ASP A 261 16.56 4.80 -0.26
N LYS A 262 16.50 4.55 -1.56
CA LYS A 262 16.50 3.18 -2.12
C LYS A 262 17.79 2.42 -1.85
N GLY A 263 18.94 3.11 -1.81
CA GLY A 263 20.24 2.50 -1.61
C GLY A 263 20.47 2.05 -0.16
N ARG A 264 20.23 2.94 0.78
CA ARG A 264 20.35 2.69 2.23
C ARG A 264 19.35 1.63 2.70
N SER A 265 18.10 1.75 2.26
CA SER A 265 17.04 0.81 2.63
C SER A 265 17.29 -0.62 2.12
N ARG A 266 17.90 -0.78 0.94
CA ARG A 266 18.28 -2.11 0.43
C ARG A 266 19.36 -2.77 1.28
N LYS A 267 20.35 -2.01 1.75
CA LYS A 267 21.42 -2.52 2.65
C LYS A 267 20.86 -2.96 4.00
N LEU A 268 19.86 -2.26 4.50
CA LEU A 268 19.18 -2.56 5.78
C LEU A 268 18.07 -3.62 5.65
N GLY A 269 17.86 -4.18 4.44
CA GLY A 269 16.91 -5.27 4.20
C GLY A 269 15.43 -4.87 4.21
N GLY A 270 15.13 -3.58 4.12
CA GLY A 270 13.75 -3.09 4.07
C GLY A 270 13.00 -3.55 2.82
N THR A 271 11.73 -3.93 2.95
CA THR A 271 10.85 -4.34 1.84
C THR A 271 10.11 -3.14 1.21
N GLY A 272 9.91 -2.06 1.98
CA GLY A 272 9.06 -0.93 1.61
C GLY A 272 7.56 -1.24 1.72
N LEU A 273 7.20 -2.35 2.38
CA LEU A 273 5.81 -2.76 2.61
C LEU A 273 5.37 -2.58 4.06
N GLY A 274 6.30 -2.50 5.01
CA GLY A 274 5.99 -2.48 6.43
C GLY A 274 5.01 -1.37 6.84
N LEU A 275 5.26 -0.11 6.44
CA LEU A 275 4.35 0.99 6.78
C LEU A 275 3.01 0.93 6.01
N ALA A 276 2.98 0.35 4.82
CA ALA A 276 1.72 0.06 4.13
C ALA A 276 0.90 -1.01 4.88
N ILE A 277 1.56 -2.04 5.44
CA ILE A 277 0.94 -3.03 6.32
C ILE A 277 0.36 -2.34 7.57
N VAL A 278 1.14 -1.46 8.20
CA VAL A 278 0.66 -0.67 9.36
C VAL A 278 -0.62 0.09 9.03
N LYS A 279 -0.62 0.85 7.91
CA LYS A 279 -1.80 1.64 7.50
C LYS A 279 -3.02 0.75 7.26
N ASN A 280 -2.87 -0.34 6.52
CA ASN A 280 -3.98 -1.25 6.22
C ASN A 280 -4.50 -1.93 7.50
N ALA A 281 -3.60 -2.37 8.40
CA ALA A 281 -3.99 -2.96 9.68
C ALA A 281 -4.77 -1.97 10.56
N VAL A 282 -4.34 -0.71 10.64
CA VAL A 282 -5.05 0.36 11.34
C VAL A 282 -6.44 0.59 10.74
N ILE A 283 -6.56 0.65 9.41
CA ILE A 283 -7.85 0.82 8.70
C ILE A 283 -8.80 -0.37 8.98
N ILE A 284 -8.28 -1.60 8.97
CA ILE A 284 -9.05 -2.81 9.30
C ILE A 284 -9.61 -2.73 10.72
N HIS A 285 -8.88 -2.13 11.66
CA HIS A 285 -9.33 -1.89 13.03
C HIS A 285 -10.11 -0.57 13.19
N GLY A 286 -10.67 -0.02 12.10
CA GLY A 286 -11.53 1.16 12.10
C GLY A 286 -10.81 2.47 12.38
N GLY A 287 -9.48 2.47 12.42
CA GLY A 287 -8.68 3.62 12.78
C GLY A 287 -8.12 4.42 11.60
N THR A 288 -7.34 5.42 11.95
CA THR A 288 -6.59 6.28 11.02
C THR A 288 -5.14 6.39 11.49
N ILE A 289 -4.20 6.65 10.57
CA ILE A 289 -2.78 6.85 10.89
C ILE A 289 -2.21 8.02 10.10
N SER A 290 -1.33 8.78 10.75
CA SER A 290 -0.54 9.84 10.13
C SER A 290 0.90 9.81 10.66
N ALA A 291 1.81 10.46 9.93
CA ALA A 291 3.20 10.63 10.33
C ALA A 291 3.57 12.11 10.34
N LYS A 292 4.38 12.53 11.29
CA LYS A 292 4.94 13.87 11.40
C LYS A 292 6.34 13.84 11.99
N ASN A 293 7.17 14.83 11.68
CA ASN A 293 8.44 15.01 12.37
C ASN A 293 8.22 15.64 13.74
N ASN A 294 9.02 15.22 14.72
CA ASN A 294 9.05 15.82 16.06
C ASN A 294 9.83 17.14 16.08
N GLN A 295 9.47 18.07 16.97
CA GLN A 295 10.17 19.36 17.12
C GLN A 295 11.63 19.25 17.57
N GLY A 296 12.01 18.13 18.17
CA GLY A 296 13.38 17.85 18.65
C GLY A 296 14.17 16.90 17.73
N GLY A 297 13.65 16.57 16.57
CA GLY A 297 14.15 15.52 15.67
C GLY A 297 13.40 14.19 15.88
N GLY A 298 13.47 13.32 14.85
CA GLY A 298 12.77 12.05 14.84
C GLY A 298 11.41 12.07 14.16
N LEU A 299 10.79 10.91 14.10
CA LEU A 299 9.52 10.68 13.42
C LEU A 299 8.46 10.21 14.43
N GLU A 300 7.26 10.75 14.34
CA GLU A 300 6.12 10.34 15.15
C GLU A 300 5.01 9.82 14.28
N PHE A 301 4.53 8.61 14.58
CA PHE A 301 3.33 8.03 14.03
C PHE A 301 2.19 8.18 15.03
N VAL A 302 1.13 8.86 14.63
CA VAL A 302 -0.09 9.03 15.42
C VAL A 302 -1.20 8.22 14.77
N PHE A 303 -1.83 7.33 15.53
CA PHE A 303 -2.88 6.47 15.00
C PHE A 303 -3.97 6.17 16.02
N THR A 304 -5.13 5.79 15.52
CA THR A 304 -6.27 5.37 16.33
C THR A 304 -6.59 3.91 16.11
N LEU A 305 -7.12 3.24 17.12
CA LEU A 305 -7.69 1.89 17.00
C LEU A 305 -9.07 1.90 17.67
N ALA A 306 -10.06 1.34 17.00
CA ALA A 306 -11.39 1.22 17.57
C ALA A 306 -11.37 0.19 18.72
N LYS A 307 -12.16 0.46 19.78
CA LYS A 307 -12.30 -0.43 20.94
C LYS A 307 -13.09 -1.69 20.60
N GLU A 308 -14.19 -1.48 19.87
CA GLU A 308 -15.07 -2.52 19.37
C GLU A 308 -15.37 -2.29 17.88
N LYS A 309 -15.20 -3.33 17.08
CA LYS A 309 -15.58 -3.34 15.67
C LYS A 309 -16.34 -4.63 15.35
#